data_17cd8073fdc5508d2017fc9e81c6c2c3
#
_entry.id   17cd8073fdc5508d2017fc9e81c6c2c3
#
_cell.length_a   1.000
_cell.length_b   1.000
_cell.length_c   1.000
_cell.angle_alpha   90.00
_cell.angle_beta   90.00
_cell.angle_gamma   90.00
#
_symmetry.space_group_name_H-M   'P 1'
#
loop_
_entity.id
_entity.type
_entity.pdbx_description
1 polymer ?
#
loop_
_entity_poly.entity_id
_entity_poly.type
_entity_poly.pdbx_seq_one_letter_code
_entity_poly.pdbx_strand_id
1 'polypeptide(L)'
;SPTSNFEIWKENLQKTIELQVPHVSSYALTIEPKTALNAWIKKNKIAEPKETEQNKEFYYMSDFLKDNGFIHYEISNFAKIDFESKHNSAYWKYKEYLGIGPSAHSYNGRNERSWNVANNTIYIKNLAENILPKETEKLSEKDQYNEMLMIGLRTIWGVDLGKLNEKFSDEILEIFKNSIQPKLEEEILVVEENHLKIPEKHWFLADGIASDLFIL
;
A
#
# COMPACT_ATOMS: atom_id res chain seq x y z
N SER A 1 5.46 -17.46 3.15
CA SER A 1 6.60 -17.61 4.08
C SER A 1 7.59 -18.62 3.53
N PRO A 2 8.94 -18.46 3.70
CA PRO A 2 9.93 -19.38 3.14
C PRO A 2 9.82 -20.84 3.65
N THR A 3 9.12 -21.05 4.74
CA THR A 3 8.90 -22.39 5.35
C THR A 3 7.47 -22.89 5.15
N SER A 4 6.63 -22.14 4.44
CA SER A 4 5.27 -22.51 4.10
C SER A 4 5.21 -23.13 2.69
N ASN A 5 4.18 -23.92 2.44
CA ASN A 5 3.79 -24.37 1.13
C ASN A 5 2.31 -24.05 0.89
N PHE A 6 1.84 -24.28 -0.31
CA PHE A 6 0.49 -23.92 -0.72
C PHE A 6 -0.61 -24.63 0.11
N GLU A 7 -0.39 -25.87 0.56
CA GLU A 7 -1.37 -26.59 1.39
C GLU A 7 -1.44 -26.01 2.80
N ILE A 8 -0.29 -25.70 3.41
CA ILE A 8 -0.23 -25.00 4.71
C ILE A 8 -0.91 -23.62 4.59
N TRP A 9 -0.75 -22.93 3.45
CA TRP A 9 -1.41 -21.67 3.19
C TRP A 9 -2.93 -21.80 3.21
N LYS A 10 -3.49 -22.79 2.53
CA LYS A 10 -4.93 -23.09 2.56
C LYS A 10 -5.43 -23.40 3.97
N GLU A 11 -4.70 -24.22 4.72
CA GLU A 11 -5.05 -24.53 6.12
C GLU A 11 -5.07 -23.26 6.99
N ASN A 12 -4.12 -22.36 6.80
CA ASN A 12 -4.09 -21.09 7.53
C ASN A 12 -5.29 -20.20 7.19
N LEU A 13 -5.68 -20.15 5.93
CA LEU A 13 -6.87 -19.41 5.49
C LEU A 13 -8.15 -20.03 6.07
N GLN A 14 -8.25 -21.37 6.09
CA GLN A 14 -9.38 -22.05 6.71
C GLN A 14 -9.48 -21.72 8.22
N LYS A 15 -8.36 -21.77 8.94
CA LYS A 15 -8.30 -21.39 10.36
C LYS A 15 -8.68 -19.92 10.57
N THR A 16 -8.32 -19.05 9.65
CA THR A 16 -8.70 -17.62 9.70
C THR A 16 -10.22 -17.45 9.68
N ILE A 17 -10.93 -18.24 8.86
CA ILE A 17 -12.41 -18.24 8.85
C ILE A 17 -12.99 -18.81 10.13
N GLU A 18 -12.43 -19.90 10.65
CA GLU A 18 -12.87 -20.53 11.90
C GLU A 18 -12.75 -19.58 13.11
N LEU A 19 -11.77 -18.67 13.11
CA LEU A 19 -11.59 -17.65 14.13
C LEU A 19 -12.66 -16.55 14.10
N GLN A 20 -13.48 -16.49 13.06
CA GLN A 20 -14.58 -15.52 12.89
C GLN A 20 -14.14 -14.05 13.03
N VAL A 21 -12.89 -13.75 12.69
CA VAL A 21 -12.38 -12.36 12.72
C VAL A 21 -13.05 -11.53 11.63
N PRO A 22 -13.38 -10.25 11.88
CA PRO A 22 -14.03 -9.40 10.89
C PRO A 22 -13.06 -8.74 9.91
N HIS A 23 -11.75 -8.80 10.17
CA HIS A 23 -10.71 -8.16 9.38
C HIS A 23 -9.45 -9.04 9.30
N VAL A 24 -8.85 -9.11 8.12
CA VAL A 24 -7.64 -9.89 7.84
C VAL A 24 -6.64 -9.00 7.11
N SER A 25 -5.40 -8.99 7.60
CA SER A 25 -4.26 -8.37 6.91
C SER A 25 -3.29 -9.46 6.48
N SER A 26 -2.90 -9.45 5.22
CA SER A 26 -1.96 -10.40 4.64
C SER A 26 -1.01 -9.71 3.69
N TYR A 27 0.29 -9.89 3.92
CA TYR A 27 1.35 -9.25 3.15
C TYR A 27 2.19 -10.28 2.42
N ALA A 28 2.49 -10.02 1.15
CA ALA A 28 3.54 -10.74 0.46
C ALA A 28 4.89 -10.43 1.13
N LEU A 29 5.69 -11.48 1.39
CA LEU A 29 6.97 -11.31 2.06
C LEU A 29 7.98 -10.63 1.13
N THR A 30 8.40 -9.43 1.50
CA THR A 30 9.52 -8.72 0.87
C THR A 30 10.83 -9.02 1.61
N ILE A 31 11.89 -9.29 0.85
CA ILE A 31 13.20 -9.60 1.41
C ILE A 31 14.03 -8.33 1.48
N GLU A 32 13.99 -7.69 2.64
CA GLU A 32 14.71 -6.44 2.87
C GLU A 32 16.22 -6.66 2.94
N PRO A 33 17.03 -5.79 2.30
CA PRO A 33 18.47 -5.79 2.43
C PRO A 33 18.93 -5.67 3.90
N LYS A 34 20.07 -6.25 4.23
CA LYS A 34 20.67 -6.23 5.57
C LYS A 34 19.89 -6.96 6.67
N THR A 35 18.87 -7.75 6.33
CA THR A 35 18.17 -8.62 7.28
C THR A 35 18.82 -10.00 7.40
N ALA A 36 18.55 -10.72 8.49
CA ALA A 36 18.99 -12.09 8.67
C ALA A 36 18.45 -13.01 7.56
N LEU A 37 17.18 -12.83 7.15
CA LEU A 37 16.56 -13.59 6.05
C LEU A 37 17.32 -13.39 4.74
N ASN A 38 17.64 -12.14 4.37
CA ASN A 38 18.43 -11.85 3.17
C ASN A 38 19.81 -12.53 3.23
N ALA A 39 20.48 -12.53 4.40
CA ALA A 39 21.75 -13.20 4.58
C ALA A 39 21.65 -14.73 4.47
N TRP A 40 20.55 -15.33 4.94
CA TRP A 40 20.33 -16.78 4.84
C TRP A 40 20.02 -17.22 3.41
N ILE A 41 19.25 -16.44 2.66
CA ILE A 41 18.97 -16.68 1.24
C ILE A 41 20.27 -16.59 0.44
N LYS A 42 21.06 -15.52 0.62
CA LYS A 42 22.36 -15.37 -0.06
C LYS A 42 23.35 -16.50 0.25
N LYS A 43 23.22 -17.13 1.41
CA LYS A 43 24.03 -18.32 1.81
C LYS A 43 23.38 -19.65 1.43
N ASN A 44 22.30 -19.64 0.64
CA ASN A 44 21.54 -20.82 0.24
C ASN A 44 21.04 -21.70 1.43
N LYS A 45 20.82 -21.08 2.61
CA LYS A 45 20.25 -21.76 3.77
C LYS A 45 18.73 -21.82 3.72
N ILE A 46 18.10 -20.88 3.05
CA ILE A 46 16.66 -20.77 2.81
C ILE A 46 16.48 -20.48 1.34
N ALA A 47 15.53 -21.15 0.69
CA ALA A 47 15.16 -20.85 -0.69
C ALA A 47 14.48 -19.48 -0.79
N GLU A 48 14.80 -18.73 -1.82
CA GLU A 48 14.08 -17.48 -2.12
C GLU A 48 12.65 -17.80 -2.55
N PRO A 49 11.64 -17.09 -1.96
CA PRO A 49 10.26 -17.23 -2.40
C PRO A 49 10.11 -16.89 -3.89
N LYS A 50 9.46 -17.76 -4.65
CA LYS A 50 9.22 -17.50 -6.07
C LYS A 50 8.03 -16.60 -6.24
N GLU A 51 8.16 -15.57 -7.07
CA GLU A 51 7.07 -14.66 -7.40
C GLU A 51 5.83 -15.39 -7.94
N THR A 52 6.02 -16.42 -8.76
CA THR A 52 4.92 -17.24 -9.28
C THR A 52 4.11 -17.94 -8.20
N GLU A 53 4.75 -18.41 -7.12
CA GLU A 53 4.07 -19.01 -5.98
C GLU A 53 3.37 -17.96 -5.13
N GLN A 54 4.00 -16.80 -4.89
CA GLN A 54 3.39 -15.69 -4.18
C GLN A 54 2.16 -15.15 -4.92
N ASN A 55 2.23 -15.03 -6.24
CA ASN A 55 1.11 -14.64 -7.10
C ASN A 55 -0.06 -15.63 -6.96
N LYS A 56 0.22 -16.93 -7.04
CA LYS A 56 -0.78 -17.97 -6.85
C LYS A 56 -1.42 -17.93 -5.46
N GLU A 57 -0.61 -17.76 -4.41
CA GLU A 57 -1.09 -17.64 -3.03
C GLU A 57 -1.96 -16.39 -2.84
N PHE A 58 -1.60 -15.28 -3.48
CA PHE A 58 -2.33 -14.02 -3.41
C PHE A 58 -3.73 -14.14 -4.02
N TYR A 59 -3.85 -14.63 -5.26
CA TYR A 59 -5.17 -14.74 -5.90
C TYR A 59 -6.04 -15.82 -5.25
N TYR A 60 -5.46 -16.95 -4.87
CA TYR A 60 -6.20 -17.96 -4.12
C TYR A 60 -6.79 -17.38 -2.81
N MET A 61 -6.00 -16.61 -2.05
CA MET A 61 -6.45 -15.94 -0.83
C MET A 61 -7.57 -14.94 -1.14
N SER A 62 -7.39 -14.11 -2.17
CA SER A 62 -8.40 -13.12 -2.57
C SER A 62 -9.74 -13.78 -2.83
N ASP A 63 -9.75 -14.82 -3.66
CA ASP A 63 -10.98 -15.54 -4.02
C ASP A 63 -11.57 -16.26 -2.79
N PHE A 64 -10.74 -16.98 -2.03
CA PHE A 64 -11.17 -17.68 -0.83
C PHE A 64 -11.82 -16.75 0.20
N LEU A 65 -11.24 -15.60 0.49
CA LEU A 65 -11.77 -14.65 1.45
C LEU A 65 -13.04 -13.97 0.93
N LYS A 66 -13.13 -13.66 -0.37
CA LYS A 66 -14.36 -13.13 -1.00
C LYS A 66 -15.50 -14.14 -0.91
N ASP A 67 -15.26 -15.41 -1.21
CA ASP A 67 -16.23 -16.50 -1.09
C ASP A 67 -16.73 -16.69 0.36
N ASN A 68 -15.92 -16.29 1.34
CA ASN A 68 -16.29 -16.28 2.75
C ASN A 68 -16.82 -14.91 3.23
N GLY A 69 -17.21 -14.03 2.31
CA GLY A 69 -17.92 -12.78 2.56
C GLY A 69 -17.03 -11.63 3.07
N PHE A 70 -15.74 -11.64 2.74
CA PHE A 70 -14.86 -10.48 2.92
C PHE A 70 -14.83 -9.62 1.66
N ILE A 71 -14.62 -8.34 1.82
CA ILE A 71 -14.29 -7.39 0.77
C ILE A 71 -12.77 -7.23 0.76
N HIS A 72 -12.14 -7.43 -0.39
CA HIS A 72 -10.73 -7.10 -0.62
C HIS A 72 -10.64 -5.61 -0.92
N TYR A 73 -10.53 -4.76 0.12
CA TYR A 73 -10.69 -3.32 -0.04
C TYR A 73 -9.39 -2.56 -0.37
N GLU A 74 -8.25 -3.19 -0.14
CA GLU A 74 -6.93 -2.73 -0.62
C GLU A 74 -5.97 -3.91 -0.68
N ILE A 75 -4.82 -3.78 -1.33
CA ILE A 75 -3.91 -4.87 -1.72
C ILE A 75 -3.65 -5.90 -0.61
N SER A 76 -3.50 -5.45 0.64
CA SER A 76 -3.09 -6.30 1.76
C SER A 76 -4.19 -6.54 2.79
N ASN A 77 -5.37 -5.93 2.64
CA ASN A 77 -6.39 -5.97 3.67
C ASN A 77 -7.77 -6.37 3.15
N PHE A 78 -8.41 -7.23 3.93
CA PHE A 78 -9.74 -7.78 3.72
C PHE A 78 -10.62 -7.50 4.93
N ALA A 79 -11.87 -7.16 4.73
CA ALA A 79 -12.79 -6.90 5.83
C ALA A 79 -14.20 -7.38 5.51
N LYS A 80 -14.98 -7.74 6.54
CA LYS A 80 -16.43 -7.78 6.43
C LYS A 80 -16.97 -6.37 6.21
N ILE A 81 -18.17 -6.24 5.68
CA ILE A 81 -18.83 -4.94 5.49
C ILE A 81 -18.79 -4.14 6.81
N ASP A 82 -18.40 -2.89 6.74
CA ASP A 82 -18.27 -1.94 7.86
C ASP A 82 -17.11 -2.24 8.85
N PHE A 83 -16.24 -3.21 8.54
CA PHE A 83 -15.10 -3.56 9.38
C PHE A 83 -13.74 -3.19 8.75
N GLU A 84 -13.72 -2.38 7.71
CA GLU A 84 -12.48 -1.84 7.16
C GLU A 84 -11.73 -1.07 8.25
N SER A 85 -10.41 -1.23 8.30
CA SER A 85 -9.57 -0.49 9.24
C SER A 85 -9.72 1.02 9.04
N LYS A 86 -10.34 1.70 10.00
CA LYS A 86 -10.52 3.17 9.94
C LYS A 86 -9.17 3.89 9.89
N HIS A 87 -8.19 3.38 10.61
CA HIS A 87 -6.84 3.94 10.63
C HIS A 87 -6.15 3.80 9.26
N ASN A 88 -6.09 2.58 8.69
CA ASN A 88 -5.49 2.35 7.39
C ASN A 88 -6.25 3.11 6.28
N SER A 89 -7.58 3.08 6.32
CA SER A 89 -8.41 3.82 5.36
C SER A 89 -8.22 5.34 5.43
N ALA A 90 -7.80 5.88 6.57
CA ALA A 90 -7.47 7.30 6.69
C ALA A 90 -6.25 7.69 5.84
N TYR A 91 -5.22 6.82 5.77
CA TYR A 91 -4.08 7.03 4.88
C TYR A 91 -4.52 6.99 3.40
N TRP A 92 -5.30 5.98 3.02
CA TRP A 92 -5.80 5.82 1.64
C TRP A 92 -6.72 6.96 1.19
N LYS A 93 -7.31 7.69 2.15
CA LYS A 93 -8.19 8.85 1.89
C LYS A 93 -7.50 10.20 2.13
N TYR A 94 -6.17 10.24 2.19
CA TYR A 94 -5.36 11.48 2.37
C TYR A 94 -5.75 12.31 3.60
N LYS A 95 -6.24 11.68 4.66
CA LYS A 95 -6.56 12.39 5.89
C LYS A 95 -5.29 12.79 6.62
N GLU A 96 -5.34 13.93 7.28
CA GLU A 96 -4.29 14.34 8.20
C GLU A 96 -4.10 13.32 9.34
N TYR A 97 -2.87 13.16 9.78
CA TYR A 97 -2.55 12.31 10.92
C TYR A 97 -1.34 12.84 11.68
N LEU A 98 -1.31 12.55 12.97
CA LEU A 98 -0.23 12.90 13.89
C LEU A 98 0.51 11.64 14.34
N GLY A 99 1.82 11.60 14.06
CA GLY A 99 2.71 10.54 14.51
C GLY A 99 3.23 10.81 15.92
N ILE A 100 3.07 9.84 16.81
CA ILE A 100 3.54 9.91 18.20
C ILE A 100 4.63 8.87 18.41
N GLY A 101 5.76 9.29 18.97
CA GLY A 101 6.92 8.44 19.24
C GLY A 101 8.06 8.58 18.24
N PRO A 102 9.22 7.94 18.50
CA PRO A 102 10.37 7.93 17.61
C PRO A 102 10.01 7.33 16.25
N SER A 103 10.59 7.85 15.18
CA SER A 103 10.31 7.47 13.78
C SER A 103 8.88 7.70 13.30
N ALA A 104 7.96 8.17 14.14
CA ALA A 104 6.58 8.33 13.74
C ALA A 104 6.41 9.49 12.76
N HIS A 105 5.64 9.26 11.71
CA HIS A 105 5.35 10.24 10.66
C HIS A 105 4.06 10.97 10.94
N SER A 106 3.98 12.23 10.49
CA SER A 106 2.77 13.06 10.50
C SER A 106 2.55 13.63 9.11
N TYR A 107 1.29 13.92 8.77
CA TYR A 107 0.89 14.54 7.53
C TYR A 107 -0.21 15.58 7.79
N ASN A 108 -0.08 16.76 7.20
CA ASN A 108 -1.01 17.88 7.43
C ASN A 108 -2.28 17.83 6.56
N GLY A 109 -2.51 16.74 5.82
CA GLY A 109 -3.63 16.59 4.91
C GLY A 109 -3.53 17.40 3.61
N ARG A 110 -2.38 18.06 3.35
CA ARG A 110 -2.17 18.93 2.18
C ARG A 110 -0.87 18.65 1.46
N ASN A 111 0.23 19.20 1.94
CA ASN A 111 1.51 19.18 1.23
C ASN A 111 2.73 19.13 2.16
N GLU A 112 2.55 18.82 3.43
CA GLU A 112 3.66 18.77 4.38
C GLU A 112 3.63 17.45 5.15
N ARG A 113 4.77 16.78 5.16
CA ARG A 113 5.05 15.60 5.95
C ARG A 113 6.16 15.90 6.94
N SER A 114 6.07 15.32 8.11
CA SER A 114 7.15 15.37 9.08
C SER A 114 7.35 14.00 9.74
N TRP A 115 8.54 13.76 10.25
CA TRP A 115 8.84 12.55 11.01
C TRP A 115 9.72 12.86 12.21
N ASN A 116 9.46 12.16 13.29
CA ASN A 116 10.23 12.28 14.49
C ASN A 116 11.57 11.55 14.35
N VAL A 117 12.61 12.00 15.08
CA VAL A 117 13.92 11.36 15.07
C VAL A 117 13.81 9.85 15.34
N ALA A 118 14.50 9.04 14.52
CA ALA A 118 14.50 7.57 14.62
C ALA A 118 15.46 7.05 15.71
N ASN A 119 15.44 7.67 16.91
CA ASN A 119 16.30 7.31 18.03
C ASN A 119 15.58 7.58 19.36
N ASN A 120 15.30 6.52 20.11
CA ASN A 120 14.56 6.61 21.38
C ASN A 120 15.24 7.53 22.40
N THR A 121 16.56 7.42 22.56
CA THR A 121 17.31 8.22 23.56
C THR A 121 17.27 9.70 23.20
N ILE A 122 17.50 10.05 21.94
CA ILE A 122 17.46 11.43 21.47
C ILE A 122 16.02 11.97 21.58
N TYR A 123 15.01 11.20 21.20
CA TYR A 123 13.62 11.59 21.29
C TYR A 123 13.21 11.93 22.72
N ILE A 124 13.49 11.02 23.68
CA ILE A 124 13.17 11.22 25.10
C ILE A 124 13.90 12.43 25.68
N LYS A 125 15.20 12.56 25.39
CA LYS A 125 16.01 13.69 25.87
C LYS A 125 15.46 15.03 25.42
N ASN A 126 15.16 15.17 24.11
CA ASN A 126 14.64 16.43 23.57
C ASN A 126 13.25 16.75 24.13
N LEU A 127 12.37 15.76 24.29
CA LEU A 127 11.06 15.98 24.88
C LEU A 127 11.15 16.44 26.34
N ALA A 128 12.13 15.96 27.13
CA ALA A 128 12.37 16.44 28.48
C ALA A 128 12.77 17.93 28.52
N GLU A 129 13.33 18.44 27.44
CA GLU A 129 13.67 19.86 27.22
C GLU A 129 12.55 20.64 26.50
N ASN A 130 11.35 20.06 26.31
CA ASN A 130 10.21 20.61 25.54
C ASN A 130 10.54 20.88 24.07
N ILE A 131 11.47 20.13 23.48
CA ILE A 131 11.85 20.20 22.07
C ILE A 131 11.27 18.98 21.37
N LEU A 132 10.45 19.18 20.31
CA LEU A 132 10.02 18.10 19.45
C LEU A 132 11.06 17.88 18.35
N PRO A 133 11.86 16.79 18.41
CA PRO A 133 12.92 16.52 17.44
C PRO A 133 12.31 15.91 16.17
N LYS A 134 11.84 16.74 15.27
CA LYS A 134 11.25 16.33 13.99
C LYS A 134 11.93 16.98 12.79
N GLU A 135 11.90 16.30 11.69
CA GLU A 135 12.21 16.83 10.35
C GLU A 135 10.90 17.05 9.60
N THR A 136 10.91 17.99 8.66
CA THR A 136 9.73 18.36 7.88
C THR A 136 10.10 18.44 6.41
N GLU A 137 9.26 17.88 5.56
CA GLU A 137 9.36 17.91 4.11
C GLU A 137 8.13 18.59 3.53
N LYS A 138 8.34 19.48 2.56
CA LYS A 138 7.27 20.05 1.76
C LYS A 138 7.20 19.30 0.43
N LEU A 139 6.11 18.61 0.22
CA LEU A 139 5.86 17.82 -0.99
C LEU A 139 5.68 18.75 -2.20
N SER A 140 6.46 18.51 -3.24
CA SER A 140 6.26 19.15 -4.54
C SER A 140 4.94 18.70 -5.17
N GLU A 141 4.52 19.35 -6.24
CA GLU A 141 3.34 18.93 -6.99
C GLU A 141 3.51 17.53 -7.59
N LYS A 142 4.72 17.20 -8.08
CA LYS A 142 5.07 15.86 -8.57
C LYS A 142 4.99 14.79 -7.46
N ASP A 143 5.50 15.09 -6.26
CA ASP A 143 5.42 14.16 -5.13
C ASP A 143 3.96 13.87 -4.78
N GLN A 144 3.13 14.91 -4.70
CA GLN A 144 1.71 14.77 -4.41
C GLN A 144 0.97 13.98 -5.50
N TYR A 145 1.34 14.16 -6.77
CA TYR A 145 0.79 13.40 -7.89
C TYR A 145 1.19 11.92 -7.79
N ASN A 146 2.48 11.62 -7.62
CA ASN A 146 2.98 10.25 -7.50
C ASN A 146 2.34 9.52 -6.31
N GLU A 147 2.21 10.20 -5.17
CA GLU A 147 1.52 9.65 -4.00
C GLU A 147 0.03 9.39 -4.26
N MET A 148 -0.65 10.29 -4.97
CA MET A 148 -2.07 10.09 -5.31
C MET A 148 -2.27 8.85 -6.15
N LEU A 149 -1.41 8.59 -7.12
CA LEU A 149 -1.47 7.37 -7.92
C LEU A 149 -1.13 6.13 -7.09
N MET A 150 0.00 6.16 -6.35
CA MET A 150 0.42 5.03 -5.52
C MET A 150 -0.65 4.62 -4.51
N ILE A 151 -1.24 5.57 -3.83
CA ILE A 151 -2.25 5.32 -2.79
C ILE A 151 -3.58 4.89 -3.40
N GLY A 152 -4.07 5.61 -4.40
CA GLY A 152 -5.39 5.36 -5.00
C GLY A 152 -5.47 4.02 -5.72
N LEU A 153 -4.46 3.69 -6.53
CA LEU A 153 -4.43 2.47 -7.33
C LEU A 153 -4.26 1.17 -6.51
N ARG A 154 -3.94 1.27 -5.24
CA ARG A 154 -3.87 0.14 -4.30
C ARG A 154 -5.19 -0.22 -3.65
N THR A 155 -6.27 0.47 -3.98
CA THR A 155 -7.57 0.33 -3.31
C THR A 155 -8.70 0.11 -4.29
N ILE A 156 -9.80 -0.46 -3.82
CA ILE A 156 -11.03 -0.60 -4.61
C ILE A 156 -11.65 0.74 -5.03
N TRP A 157 -11.30 1.82 -4.32
CA TRP A 157 -11.84 3.15 -4.62
C TRP A 157 -11.17 3.78 -5.84
N GLY A 158 -9.88 3.46 -6.08
CA GLY A 158 -9.12 4.03 -7.18
C GLY A 158 -8.75 5.51 -6.97
N VAL A 159 -8.29 6.13 -8.05
CA VAL A 159 -7.94 7.57 -8.10
C VAL A 159 -9.12 8.36 -8.64
N ASP A 160 -9.65 9.28 -7.84
CA ASP A 160 -10.74 10.20 -8.23
C ASP A 160 -10.22 11.20 -9.27
N LEU A 161 -10.69 11.05 -10.52
CA LEU A 161 -10.27 11.88 -11.65
C LEU A 161 -10.75 13.34 -11.52
N GLY A 162 -11.85 13.58 -10.82
CA GLY A 162 -12.31 14.93 -10.54
C GLY A 162 -11.33 15.67 -9.64
N LYS A 163 -10.95 15.05 -8.50
CA LYS A 163 -9.96 15.63 -7.60
C LYS A 163 -8.58 15.76 -8.24
N LEU A 164 -8.19 14.82 -9.09
CA LEU A 164 -6.93 14.88 -9.83
C LEU A 164 -6.92 16.11 -10.75
N ASN A 165 -8.00 16.32 -11.53
CA ASN A 165 -8.12 17.47 -12.42
C ASN A 165 -8.19 18.82 -11.69
N GLU A 166 -8.77 18.86 -10.49
CA GLU A 166 -8.85 20.10 -9.68
C GLU A 166 -7.52 20.44 -9.00
N LYS A 167 -6.68 19.45 -8.73
CA LYS A 167 -5.51 19.62 -7.88
C LYS A 167 -4.22 19.91 -8.65
N PHE A 168 -4.08 19.39 -9.86
CA PHE A 168 -2.81 19.41 -10.58
C PHE A 168 -2.84 20.33 -11.80
N SER A 169 -1.65 20.85 -12.16
CA SER A 169 -1.43 21.72 -13.32
C SER A 169 -1.72 21.00 -14.64
N ASP A 170 -2.03 21.75 -15.68
CA ASP A 170 -2.29 21.23 -17.03
C ASP A 170 -1.12 20.39 -17.55
N GLU A 171 0.13 20.74 -17.22
CA GLU A 171 1.33 19.99 -17.59
C GLU A 171 1.30 18.57 -17.00
N ILE A 172 1.00 18.45 -15.70
CA ILE A 172 0.88 17.13 -15.03
C ILE A 172 -0.31 16.34 -15.60
N LEU A 173 -1.42 17.00 -15.86
CA LEU A 173 -2.60 16.36 -16.44
C LEU A 173 -2.37 15.84 -17.87
N GLU A 174 -1.56 16.52 -18.66
CA GLU A 174 -1.16 16.04 -19.99
C GLU A 174 -0.27 14.81 -19.89
N ILE A 175 0.75 14.83 -19.01
CA ILE A 175 1.60 13.66 -18.74
C ILE A 175 0.76 12.48 -18.29
N PHE A 176 -0.14 12.70 -17.32
CA PHE A 176 -1.06 11.68 -16.82
C PHE A 176 -1.88 11.04 -17.95
N LYS A 177 -2.56 11.84 -18.78
CA LYS A 177 -3.38 11.34 -19.91
C LYS A 177 -2.55 10.48 -20.86
N ASN A 178 -1.35 10.93 -21.19
CA ASN A 178 -0.46 10.20 -22.09
C ASN A 178 0.04 8.89 -21.47
N SER A 179 0.32 8.87 -20.16
CA SER A 179 0.84 7.68 -19.48
C SER A 179 -0.21 6.59 -19.24
N ILE A 180 -1.47 6.96 -19.02
CA ILE A 180 -2.54 5.99 -18.79
C ILE A 180 -3.12 5.38 -20.09
N GLN A 181 -3.03 6.09 -21.22
CA GLN A 181 -3.68 5.67 -22.46
C GLN A 181 -3.29 4.26 -22.92
N PRO A 182 -2.00 3.86 -22.99
CA PRO A 182 -1.63 2.50 -23.37
C PRO A 182 -2.15 1.46 -22.37
N LYS A 183 -2.14 1.78 -21.09
CA LYS A 183 -2.59 0.87 -20.04
C LYS A 183 -4.12 0.68 -20.03
N LEU A 184 -4.87 1.68 -20.49
CA LEU A 184 -6.32 1.55 -20.71
C LEU A 184 -6.61 0.67 -21.94
N GLU A 185 -5.85 0.82 -23.04
CA GLU A 185 -5.99 -0.01 -24.24
C GLU A 185 -5.66 -1.48 -23.97
N GLU A 186 -4.73 -1.75 -23.06
CA GLU A 186 -4.35 -3.10 -22.62
C GLU A 186 -5.22 -3.65 -21.48
N GLU A 187 -6.22 -2.91 -21.03
CA GLU A 187 -7.09 -3.24 -19.88
C GLU A 187 -6.31 -3.50 -18.56
N ILE A 188 -5.10 -2.93 -18.44
CA ILE A 188 -4.32 -2.91 -17.19
C ILE A 188 -4.90 -1.89 -16.22
N LEU A 189 -5.46 -0.81 -16.77
CA LEU A 189 -6.23 0.20 -16.05
C LEU A 189 -7.64 0.26 -16.61
N VAL A 190 -8.59 0.66 -15.77
CA VAL A 190 -9.96 0.94 -16.16
C VAL A 190 -10.46 2.22 -15.53
N VAL A 191 -11.41 2.88 -16.18
CA VAL A 191 -12.12 4.02 -15.58
C VAL A 191 -13.55 3.61 -15.28
N GLU A 192 -13.92 3.64 -14.01
CA GLU A 192 -15.26 3.32 -13.51
C GLU A 192 -15.74 4.46 -12.60
N GLU A 193 -16.95 4.95 -12.84
CA GLU A 193 -17.57 6.01 -12.01
C GLU A 193 -16.64 7.20 -11.74
N ASN A 194 -15.92 7.66 -12.77
CA ASN A 194 -14.93 8.74 -12.69
C ASN A 194 -13.71 8.43 -11.80
N HIS A 195 -13.41 7.15 -11.57
CA HIS A 195 -12.21 6.72 -10.84
C HIS A 195 -11.33 5.85 -11.75
N LEU A 196 -10.02 6.13 -11.74
CA LEU A 196 -9.02 5.27 -12.37
C LEU A 196 -8.68 4.14 -11.41
N LYS A 197 -8.78 2.91 -11.87
CA LYS A 197 -8.57 1.70 -11.06
C LYS A 197 -7.68 0.70 -11.77
N ILE A 198 -7.03 -0.14 -10.98
CA ILE A 198 -6.42 -1.39 -11.46
C ILE A 198 -7.45 -2.50 -11.25
N PRO A 199 -7.84 -3.27 -12.31
CA PRO A 199 -8.67 -4.46 -12.14
C PRO A 199 -8.03 -5.47 -11.17
N GLU A 200 -8.80 -6.16 -10.35
CA GLU A 200 -8.30 -7.11 -9.35
C GLU A 200 -7.34 -8.15 -9.92
N LYS A 201 -7.54 -8.59 -11.15
CA LYS A 201 -6.66 -9.53 -11.86
C LYS A 201 -5.21 -9.06 -12.02
N HIS A 202 -4.94 -7.78 -11.77
CA HIS A 202 -3.62 -7.15 -11.84
C HIS A 202 -3.11 -6.65 -10.48
N TRP A 203 -3.84 -6.83 -9.40
CA TRP A 203 -3.51 -6.26 -8.09
C TRP A 203 -2.18 -6.75 -7.51
N PHE A 204 -1.78 -7.97 -7.80
CA PHE A 204 -0.45 -8.45 -7.38
C PHE A 204 0.70 -7.59 -7.93
N LEU A 205 0.49 -6.92 -9.06
CA LEU A 205 1.46 -6.03 -9.72
C LEU A 205 1.16 -4.53 -9.53
N ALA A 206 0.22 -4.19 -8.66
CA ALA A 206 -0.30 -2.82 -8.57
C ALA A 206 0.77 -1.77 -8.26
N ASP A 207 1.77 -2.08 -7.43
CA ASP A 207 2.85 -1.16 -7.10
C ASP A 207 3.71 -0.84 -8.33
N GLY A 208 4.01 -1.85 -9.16
CA GLY A 208 4.71 -1.68 -10.43
C GLY A 208 3.90 -0.84 -11.41
N ILE A 209 2.60 -1.17 -11.57
CA ILE A 209 1.69 -0.44 -12.46
C ILE A 209 1.57 1.03 -12.05
N ALA A 210 1.46 1.30 -10.75
CA ALA A 210 1.38 2.66 -10.23
C ALA A 210 2.70 3.43 -10.43
N SER A 211 3.84 2.80 -10.19
CA SER A 211 5.16 3.42 -10.36
C SER A 211 5.49 3.75 -11.80
N ASP A 212 5.00 2.98 -12.76
CA ASP A 212 5.15 3.27 -14.20
C ASP A 212 4.48 4.59 -14.62
N LEU A 213 3.54 5.10 -13.82
CA LEU A 213 2.85 6.36 -14.08
C LEU A 213 3.49 7.56 -13.38
N PHE A 214 4.59 7.37 -12.63
CA PHE A 214 5.23 8.43 -11.87
C PHE A 214 5.95 9.43 -12.76
N ILE A 215 5.97 10.67 -12.29
CA ILE A 215 6.76 11.76 -12.85
C ILE A 215 8.07 11.84 -12.06
N LEU A 216 9.18 11.63 -12.74
CA LEU A 216 10.54 11.67 -12.17
C LEU A 216 11.14 13.08 -12.20
#